data_4f5422a457b6c8cf9aee9c2a642fdeb0
#
_entry.id   4f5422a457b6c8cf9aee9c2a642fdeb0
#
_cell.length_a   1.000
_cell.length_b   1.000
_cell.length_c   1.000
_cell.angle_alpha   90.00
_cell.angle_beta   90.00
_cell.angle_gamma   90.00
#
_symmetry.space_group_name_H-M   'P 1'
#
loop_
_entity.id
_entity.type
_entity.pdbx_description
1 polymer ?
#
loop_
_entity_poly.entity_id
_entity_poly.type
_entity_poly.pdbx_seq_one_letter_code
_entity_poly.pdbx_strand_id
1 'polypeptide(L)'
;MHCGRETSHSCHKTNSSKFGKGSECRIPFLLTEKLFSCSKCNFIKGKNFDWSKATDFQMTIDDGVRALPIPGLPEIVSGDNIGHLIADQCLMNDTSPRDGDLIVVAQKIVSKAENAVLELSTQTPTDEAYRLAQTVGKDPRLIQVVLDQSTRVVRAVQGVLIVETHHGFVCANAGVDHSNIEGDETVTVLPVDSDRSAEIIKGAFLHRTGREVGIVISDTFNRPWREGSINVAIGIAGFDPLQDLRGTQDDFNREMATSVVSLADEVASMAQLVMGEAGRVPAAIVRGVKWNSGDYSKTRLLRPANQDLFR
;
A
#
# COMPACT_ATOMS: atom_id res chain seq x y z
N MET A 1 16.63 -52.88 17.36
CA MET A 1 16.05 -52.96 18.70
C MET A 1 14.89 -51.98 18.70
N HIS A 2 13.66 -52.46 18.43
CA HIS A 2 12.59 -52.87 19.33
C HIS A 2 12.28 -51.75 20.34
N CYS A 3 11.12 -51.18 20.46
CA CYS A 3 9.68 -51.51 20.49
C CYS A 3 8.92 -50.18 20.49
N GLY A 4 7.89 -49.86 19.82
CA GLY A 4 6.57 -50.49 19.67
C GLY A 4 5.55 -50.02 20.72
N ARG A 5 4.56 -49.21 20.34
CA ARG A 5 3.12 -49.50 20.44
C ARG A 5 2.22 -48.30 20.27
N GLU A 6 1.29 -48.51 19.39
CA GLU A 6 0.07 -47.77 19.13
C GLU A 6 -0.88 -47.72 20.32
N THR A 7 -1.73 -46.69 20.43
CA THR A 7 -3.15 -46.88 20.83
C THR A 7 -4.03 -45.83 20.14
N SER A 8 -4.85 -46.33 19.24
CA SER A 8 -6.01 -45.72 18.63
C SER A 8 -7.14 -45.50 19.64
N HIS A 9 -7.82 -44.35 19.56
CA HIS A 9 -9.19 -44.25 20.09
C HIS A 9 -10.10 -43.61 19.05
N SER A 10 -10.99 -44.45 18.52
CA SER A 10 -12.13 -44.15 17.67
C SER A 10 -13.17 -43.33 18.43
N CYS A 11 -13.73 -42.34 17.78
CA CYS A 11 -14.99 -41.73 18.21
C CYS A 11 -16.06 -41.93 17.15
N HIS A 12 -17.14 -42.58 17.56
CA HIS A 12 -18.30 -42.99 16.76
C HIS A 12 -19.10 -41.79 16.23
N LYS A 13 -19.53 -41.92 14.98
CA LYS A 13 -20.61 -41.15 14.38
C LYS A 13 -21.97 -41.60 14.92
N THR A 14 -22.82 -40.67 15.30
CA THR A 14 -24.27 -40.89 15.30
C THR A 14 -24.95 -39.77 14.55
N ASN A 15 -25.68 -40.15 13.49
CA ASN A 15 -26.64 -39.36 12.74
C ASN A 15 -27.88 -39.09 13.59
N SER A 16 -28.45 -37.90 13.57
CA SER A 16 -29.87 -37.75 13.23
C SER A 16 -30.29 -36.31 13.03
N SER A 17 -31.09 -36.17 11.99
CA SER A 17 -31.80 -35.01 11.46
C SER A 17 -32.81 -34.39 12.44
N LYS A 18 -32.97 -33.05 12.42
CA LYS A 18 -34.26 -32.31 12.12
C LYS A 18 -34.24 -30.87 12.67
N PHE A 19 -34.56 -29.96 11.75
CA PHE A 19 -35.35 -28.72 11.86
C PHE A 19 -35.23 -27.78 13.08
N GLY A 20 -35.01 -26.45 12.77
CA GLY A 20 -35.49 -25.36 13.60
C GLY A 20 -34.82 -24.03 13.29
N LYS A 21 -35.59 -23.09 12.79
CA LYS A 21 -35.26 -21.67 12.57
C LYS A 21 -34.94 -20.96 13.89
N GLY A 22 -33.91 -20.08 13.84
CA GLY A 22 -33.83 -18.87 14.65
C GLY A 22 -33.62 -19.07 16.13
N SER A 23 -32.40 -18.86 16.61
CA SER A 23 -32.19 -18.37 17.97
C SER A 23 -30.75 -17.85 18.10
N GLU A 24 -30.68 -16.63 18.58
CA GLU A 24 -29.46 -15.98 19.06
C GLU A 24 -28.68 -16.89 19.99
N CYS A 25 -27.43 -17.15 19.69
CA CYS A 25 -26.53 -17.87 20.56
C CYS A 25 -26.05 -16.90 21.65
N ARG A 26 -26.83 -16.77 22.74
CA ARG A 26 -26.34 -16.19 24.00
C ARG A 26 -25.51 -17.26 24.73
N ILE A 27 -24.20 -17.02 24.80
CA ILE A 27 -23.31 -17.81 25.65
C ILE A 27 -23.53 -17.36 27.09
N PRO A 28 -23.97 -18.21 28.02
CA PRO A 28 -24.06 -17.84 29.43
C PRO A 28 -22.66 -17.82 30.03
N PHE A 29 -22.27 -16.68 30.56
CA PHE A 29 -21.10 -16.50 31.39
C PHE A 29 -21.30 -17.25 32.72
N LEU A 30 -20.70 -18.40 32.86
CA LEU A 30 -20.46 -19.07 34.14
C LEU A 30 -18.97 -19.37 34.20
N LEU A 31 -18.23 -18.47 34.81
CA LEU A 31 -16.84 -18.66 35.21
C LEU A 31 -16.82 -19.54 36.46
N THR A 32 -16.51 -20.82 36.30
CA THR A 32 -15.97 -21.63 37.40
C THR A 32 -14.46 -21.67 37.23
N GLU A 33 -13.78 -21.26 38.29
CA GLU A 33 -12.34 -21.30 38.47
C GLU A 33 -11.77 -22.69 38.14
N LYS A 34 -10.96 -22.74 37.06
CA LYS A 34 -9.92 -23.77 36.92
C LYS A 34 -8.64 -23.11 36.46
N LEU A 35 -7.75 -22.96 37.40
CA LEU A 35 -6.36 -22.58 37.24
C LEU A 35 -5.66 -23.47 36.20
N PHE A 36 -5.24 -22.88 35.08
CA PHE A 36 -4.21 -23.46 34.23
C PHE A 36 -2.85 -23.10 34.82
N SER A 37 -2.21 -24.03 35.48
CA SER A 37 -0.82 -23.91 35.87
C SER A 37 0.07 -24.26 34.70
N CYS A 38 0.68 -23.25 34.09
CA CYS A 38 1.75 -23.44 33.13
C CYS A 38 3.09 -23.26 33.86
N SER A 39 3.87 -24.34 34.01
CA SER A 39 5.14 -24.37 34.72
C SER A 39 6.31 -23.62 34.08
N LYS A 40 6.07 -22.76 33.05
CA LYS A 40 7.09 -21.98 32.36
C LYS A 40 6.88 -20.46 32.36
N CYS A 41 5.84 -19.94 33.00
CA CYS A 41 5.65 -18.52 33.15
C CYS A 41 5.96 -18.11 34.60
N ASN A 42 7.13 -17.49 34.80
CA ASN A 42 7.43 -16.82 36.07
C ASN A 42 6.52 -15.59 36.20
N PHE A 43 5.38 -15.77 36.85
CA PHE A 43 4.51 -14.66 37.24
C PHE A 43 5.07 -14.03 38.51
N ILE A 44 5.43 -12.77 38.43
CA ILE A 44 5.85 -11.90 39.51
C ILE A 44 4.71 -11.86 40.55
N LYS A 45 4.91 -12.47 41.71
CA LYS A 45 4.04 -12.27 42.87
C LYS A 45 4.23 -10.85 43.40
N GLY A 46 3.24 -10.00 43.18
CA GLY A 46 3.26 -8.68 43.82
C GLY A 46 2.16 -7.74 43.32
N LYS A 47 1.18 -7.57 44.21
CA LYS A 47 0.08 -6.60 44.26
C LYS A 47 -1.26 -7.13 43.69
N ASN A 48 -2.27 -7.09 44.56
CA ASN A 48 -3.66 -7.34 44.24
C ASN A 48 -4.12 -6.45 43.08
N PHE A 49 -4.29 -7.05 41.93
CA PHE A 49 -4.88 -6.39 40.78
C PHE A 49 -6.41 -6.40 41.01
N ASP A 50 -6.96 -5.24 41.16
CA ASP A 50 -8.40 -5.06 41.38
C ASP A 50 -9.12 -5.20 40.02
N TRP A 51 -9.66 -6.38 39.76
CA TRP A 51 -10.42 -6.71 38.55
C TRP A 51 -11.73 -5.89 38.41
N SER A 52 -12.20 -5.24 39.50
CA SER A 52 -13.38 -4.37 39.40
C SER A 52 -13.12 -3.09 38.63
N LYS A 53 -11.83 -2.71 38.41
CA LYS A 53 -11.41 -1.56 37.57
C LYS A 53 -11.03 -1.96 36.17
N ALA A 54 -11.07 -3.25 35.81
CA ALA A 54 -10.78 -3.75 34.48
C ALA A 54 -11.95 -3.62 33.51
N THR A 55 -13.10 -3.13 33.92
CA THR A 55 -14.29 -2.95 33.08
C THR A 55 -14.22 -1.79 32.12
N ASP A 56 -13.23 -0.89 32.24
CA ASP A 56 -13.06 0.25 31.32
C ASP A 56 -12.00 -0.01 30.21
N PHE A 57 -11.38 -1.19 30.18
CA PHE A 57 -10.56 -1.60 29.06
C PHE A 57 -11.41 -2.37 28.02
N GLN A 58 -12.47 -1.73 27.56
CA GLN A 58 -13.10 -2.10 26.31
C GLN A 58 -12.13 -1.66 25.21
N MET A 59 -11.14 -2.52 24.88
CA MET A 59 -10.49 -2.45 23.58
C MET A 59 -11.61 -2.61 22.56
N THR A 60 -12.09 -1.49 22.09
CA THR A 60 -12.89 -1.50 20.86
C THR A 60 -11.97 -2.07 19.79
N ILE A 61 -12.38 -3.15 19.16
CA ILE A 61 -11.67 -3.79 18.01
C ILE A 61 -11.47 -2.77 16.87
N ASP A 62 -11.89 -1.54 17.05
CA ASP A 62 -11.90 -0.46 16.07
C ASP A 62 -10.61 0.40 16.04
N ASP A 63 -9.66 0.19 16.96
CA ASP A 63 -8.47 1.06 17.08
C ASP A 63 -7.22 0.54 16.34
N GLY A 64 -7.34 -0.52 15.55
CA GLY A 64 -6.24 -1.08 14.76
C GLY A 64 -6.12 -0.45 13.37
N VAL A 65 -4.90 -0.45 12.80
CA VAL A 65 -4.68 -0.07 11.39
C VAL A 65 -5.24 -1.15 10.47
N ARG A 66 -6.02 -0.75 9.46
CA ARG A 66 -6.70 -1.65 8.52
C ARG A 66 -6.54 -1.16 7.09
N ALA A 67 -6.35 -2.10 6.15
CA ALA A 67 -6.48 -1.84 4.72
C ALA A 67 -7.82 -2.41 4.22
N LEU A 68 -8.59 -1.59 3.54
CA LEU A 68 -9.92 -1.93 3.01
C LEU A 68 -9.90 -1.72 1.49
N PRO A 69 -10.13 -2.77 0.68
CA PRO A 69 -10.15 -2.64 -0.77
C PRO A 69 -11.35 -1.80 -1.23
N ILE A 70 -11.21 -1.09 -2.34
CA ILE A 70 -12.30 -0.37 -3.03
C ILE A 70 -12.53 -1.08 -4.37
N PRO A 71 -13.35 -2.12 -4.40
CA PRO A 71 -13.65 -2.88 -5.61
C PRO A 71 -14.67 -2.15 -6.49
N GLY A 72 -14.81 -2.59 -7.74
CA GLY A 72 -15.89 -2.17 -8.63
C GLY A 72 -15.64 -0.87 -9.40
N LEU A 73 -14.42 -0.32 -9.35
CA LEU A 73 -14.05 0.77 -10.24
C LEU A 73 -14.19 0.32 -11.70
N PRO A 74 -14.76 1.15 -12.59
CA PRO A 74 -14.85 0.84 -14.02
C PRO A 74 -13.47 0.80 -14.67
N GLU A 75 -13.39 0.36 -15.93
CA GLU A 75 -12.20 0.61 -16.74
C GLU A 75 -12.03 2.12 -16.90
N ILE A 76 -10.85 2.63 -16.51
CA ILE A 76 -10.55 4.06 -16.52
C ILE A 76 -10.13 4.49 -17.91
N VAL A 77 -10.72 5.59 -18.37
CA VAL A 77 -10.40 6.22 -19.64
C VAL A 77 -9.96 7.68 -19.45
N SER A 78 -9.37 8.26 -20.50
CA SER A 78 -8.92 9.66 -20.46
C SER A 78 -10.06 10.63 -20.13
N GLY A 79 -9.83 11.52 -19.17
CA GLY A 79 -10.79 12.51 -18.70
C GLY A 79 -11.66 12.04 -17.51
N ASP A 80 -11.56 10.80 -17.07
CA ASP A 80 -12.28 10.31 -15.89
C ASP A 80 -11.87 11.06 -14.62
N ASN A 81 -12.84 11.36 -13.77
CA ASN A 81 -12.59 11.93 -12.45
C ASN A 81 -12.39 10.83 -11.43
N ILE A 82 -11.14 10.46 -11.19
CA ILE A 82 -10.75 9.38 -10.28
C ILE A 82 -11.29 9.60 -8.86
N GLY A 83 -11.25 10.84 -8.35
CA GLY A 83 -11.74 11.17 -7.01
C GLY A 83 -13.24 10.92 -6.86
N HIS A 84 -14.04 11.26 -7.86
CA HIS A 84 -15.48 10.98 -7.86
C HIS A 84 -15.75 9.49 -7.98
N LEU A 85 -15.08 8.78 -8.88
CA LEU A 85 -15.27 7.34 -9.07
C LEU A 85 -14.94 6.55 -7.80
N ILE A 86 -13.84 6.87 -7.14
CA ILE A 86 -13.45 6.24 -5.86
C ILE A 86 -14.50 6.56 -4.78
N ALA A 87 -14.92 7.82 -4.66
CA ALA A 87 -15.92 8.23 -3.69
C ALA A 87 -17.24 7.47 -3.88
N ASP A 88 -17.73 7.35 -5.13
CA ASP A 88 -18.96 6.64 -5.44
C ASP A 88 -18.85 5.15 -5.08
N GLN A 89 -17.74 4.50 -5.37
CA GLN A 89 -17.51 3.10 -4.97
C GLN A 89 -17.46 2.93 -3.45
N CYS A 90 -16.85 3.86 -2.72
CA CYS A 90 -16.86 3.83 -1.25
C CYS A 90 -18.28 3.92 -0.68
N LEU A 91 -19.14 4.75 -1.30
CA LEU A 91 -20.52 4.93 -0.84
C LEU A 91 -21.41 3.74 -1.21
N MET A 92 -21.14 3.04 -2.32
CA MET A 92 -21.86 1.87 -2.78
C MET A 92 -21.51 0.58 -2.03
N ASN A 93 -20.26 0.46 -1.58
CA ASN A 93 -19.72 -0.76 -0.98
C ASN A 93 -19.53 -0.50 0.52
N ASP A 94 -20.38 -0.60 1.40
CA ASP A 94 -20.23 -0.51 2.89
C ASP A 94 -18.84 -0.08 3.47
N THR A 95 -18.00 0.52 2.60
CA THR A 95 -16.66 1.01 2.90
C THR A 95 -16.70 2.51 3.16
N SER A 96 -17.75 2.97 3.90
CA SER A 96 -17.98 4.38 4.17
C SER A 96 -16.70 5.09 4.63
N PRO A 97 -16.25 6.13 3.89
CA PRO A 97 -15.02 6.85 4.23
C PRO A 97 -15.19 7.64 5.53
N ARG A 98 -14.11 7.80 6.27
CA ARG A 98 -14.04 8.56 7.53
C ARG A 98 -13.01 9.66 7.44
N ASP A 99 -13.20 10.71 8.20
CA ASP A 99 -12.16 11.74 8.35
C ASP A 99 -10.90 11.07 8.93
N GLY A 100 -9.75 11.40 8.37
CA GLY A 100 -8.47 10.81 8.76
C GLY A 100 -8.11 9.49 8.04
N ASP A 101 -8.95 8.97 7.15
CA ASP A 101 -8.56 7.87 6.26
C ASP A 101 -7.47 8.32 5.26
N LEU A 102 -6.61 7.39 4.86
CA LEU A 102 -5.70 7.56 3.74
C LEU A 102 -6.18 6.72 2.56
N ILE A 103 -6.42 7.36 1.41
CA ILE A 103 -6.83 6.68 0.19
C ILE A 103 -5.59 6.43 -0.66
N VAL A 104 -5.29 5.17 -0.94
CA VAL A 104 -4.19 4.77 -1.83
C VAL A 104 -4.77 4.46 -3.20
N VAL A 105 -4.15 5.02 -4.22
CA VAL A 105 -4.59 4.93 -5.62
C VAL A 105 -3.42 4.43 -6.47
N ALA A 106 -3.64 3.38 -7.26
CA ALA A 106 -2.62 2.88 -8.18
C ALA A 106 -2.32 3.93 -9.26
N GLN A 107 -1.05 4.19 -9.50
CA GLN A 107 -0.56 5.12 -10.52
C GLN A 107 -1.22 4.91 -11.88
N LYS A 108 -1.42 3.66 -12.28
CA LYS A 108 -1.90 3.32 -13.61
C LYS A 108 -3.27 3.90 -13.95
N ILE A 109 -4.22 3.91 -13.00
CA ILE A 109 -5.53 4.53 -13.26
C ILE A 109 -5.45 6.04 -13.35
N VAL A 110 -4.51 6.66 -12.63
CA VAL A 110 -4.25 8.10 -12.72
C VAL A 110 -3.65 8.43 -14.10
N SER A 111 -2.65 7.67 -14.54
CA SER A 111 -2.04 7.84 -15.87
C SER A 111 -3.05 7.68 -17.00
N LYS A 112 -3.95 6.69 -16.93
CA LYS A 112 -5.03 6.53 -17.92
C LYS A 112 -5.96 7.76 -17.94
N ALA A 113 -6.40 8.20 -16.78
CA ALA A 113 -7.30 9.36 -16.67
C ALA A 113 -6.65 10.66 -17.21
N GLU A 114 -5.34 10.82 -17.03
CA GLU A 114 -4.58 11.98 -17.49
C GLU A 114 -4.04 11.85 -18.92
N ASN A 115 -4.48 10.82 -19.67
CA ASN A 115 -4.02 10.55 -21.04
C ASN A 115 -2.50 10.30 -21.13
N ALA A 116 -1.87 9.78 -20.08
CA ALA A 116 -0.46 9.40 -20.03
C ALA A 116 -0.26 7.98 -20.59
N VAL A 117 -0.88 7.70 -21.73
CA VAL A 117 -0.86 6.45 -22.48
C VAL A 117 -0.21 6.72 -23.84
N LEU A 118 0.82 5.95 -24.20
CA LEU A 118 1.60 6.15 -25.41
C LEU A 118 1.59 4.90 -26.28
N GLU A 119 1.48 5.11 -27.59
CA GLU A 119 1.63 4.08 -28.62
C GLU A 119 3.10 3.92 -29.01
N LEU A 120 3.66 2.72 -28.90
CA LEU A 120 5.05 2.46 -29.30
C LEU A 120 5.27 2.62 -30.80
N SER A 121 4.26 2.39 -31.62
CA SER A 121 4.29 2.59 -33.08
C SER A 121 4.58 4.03 -33.49
N THR A 122 4.28 5.00 -32.64
CA THR A 122 4.53 6.43 -32.89
C THR A 122 5.92 6.89 -32.48
N GLN A 123 6.68 6.04 -31.77
CA GLN A 123 7.99 6.40 -31.24
C GLN A 123 9.09 6.26 -32.29
N THR A 124 9.99 7.23 -32.34
CA THR A 124 11.18 7.21 -33.22
C THR A 124 12.42 7.06 -32.34
N PRO A 125 13.01 5.83 -32.25
CA PRO A 125 14.18 5.61 -31.42
C PRO A 125 15.41 6.37 -31.89
N THR A 126 16.15 6.95 -30.94
CA THR A 126 17.47 7.54 -31.17
C THR A 126 18.56 6.46 -31.23
N ASP A 127 19.77 6.81 -31.69
CA ASP A 127 20.94 5.92 -31.67
C ASP A 127 21.23 5.41 -30.25
N GLU A 128 21.03 6.25 -29.23
CA GLU A 128 21.17 5.85 -27.84
C GLU A 128 20.12 4.81 -27.42
N ALA A 129 18.87 5.00 -27.83
CA ALA A 129 17.81 4.03 -27.58
C ALA A 129 18.13 2.66 -28.22
N TYR A 130 18.63 2.65 -29.45
CA TYR A 130 19.06 1.41 -30.10
C TYR A 130 20.23 0.73 -29.37
N ARG A 131 21.24 1.49 -28.96
CA ARG A 131 22.40 0.98 -28.21
C ARG A 131 21.99 0.38 -26.85
N LEU A 132 21.14 1.06 -26.11
CA LEU A 132 20.62 0.58 -24.84
C LEU A 132 19.70 -0.64 -25.02
N ALA A 133 18.85 -0.62 -26.06
CA ALA A 133 17.97 -1.74 -26.39
C ALA A 133 18.76 -3.04 -26.64
N GLN A 134 19.87 -2.97 -27.34
CA GLN A 134 20.79 -4.12 -27.52
C GLN A 134 21.38 -4.59 -26.17
N THR A 135 21.76 -3.66 -25.30
CA THR A 135 22.34 -3.99 -23.97
C THR A 135 21.34 -4.67 -23.06
N VAL A 136 20.09 -4.17 -23.03
CA VAL A 136 19.06 -4.68 -22.11
C VAL A 136 18.16 -5.76 -22.72
N GLY A 137 18.20 -5.96 -24.05
CA GLY A 137 17.37 -6.96 -24.74
C GLY A 137 15.90 -6.58 -24.82
N LYS A 138 15.58 -5.31 -25.03
CA LYS A 138 14.20 -4.76 -25.11
C LYS A 138 13.96 -4.03 -26.43
N ASP A 139 12.68 -3.74 -26.73
CA ASP A 139 12.29 -2.96 -27.90
C ASP A 139 12.90 -1.55 -27.84
N PRO A 140 13.58 -1.05 -28.89
CA PRO A 140 14.17 0.30 -28.90
C PRO A 140 13.12 1.41 -28.79
N ARG A 141 11.89 1.19 -29.23
CA ARG A 141 10.79 2.16 -29.07
C ARG A 141 10.41 2.33 -27.61
N LEU A 142 10.34 1.20 -26.86
CA LEU A 142 10.14 1.24 -25.42
C LEU A 142 11.29 1.95 -24.70
N ILE A 143 12.54 1.68 -25.10
CA ILE A 143 13.70 2.34 -24.51
C ILE A 143 13.66 3.85 -24.80
N GLN A 144 13.18 4.28 -25.98
CA GLN A 144 13.00 5.71 -26.26
C GLN A 144 12.02 6.34 -25.28
N VAL A 145 10.84 5.72 -25.04
CA VAL A 145 9.88 6.23 -24.04
C VAL A 145 10.53 6.34 -22.67
N VAL A 146 11.29 5.33 -22.25
CA VAL A 146 11.99 5.36 -20.96
C VAL A 146 13.00 6.51 -20.88
N LEU A 147 13.76 6.75 -21.95
CA LEU A 147 14.71 7.87 -22.01
C LEU A 147 14.00 9.23 -21.94
N ASP A 148 12.87 9.36 -22.65
CA ASP A 148 12.06 10.59 -22.63
C ASP A 148 11.45 10.90 -21.26
N GLN A 149 11.30 9.90 -20.40
CA GLN A 149 10.82 10.04 -19.00
C GLN A 149 11.98 10.14 -17.99
N SER A 150 13.23 10.24 -18.43
CA SER A 150 14.41 10.13 -17.59
C SER A 150 15.31 11.34 -17.68
N THR A 151 15.99 11.66 -16.57
CA THR A 151 17.08 12.66 -16.55
C THR A 151 18.43 12.01 -16.81
N ARG A 152 18.59 10.73 -16.43
CA ARG A 152 19.83 9.97 -16.67
C ARG A 152 19.62 8.47 -16.52
N VAL A 153 20.47 7.71 -17.18
CA VAL A 153 20.61 6.26 -16.98
C VAL A 153 21.54 5.99 -15.80
N VAL A 154 21.04 5.24 -14.82
CA VAL A 154 21.81 4.83 -13.64
C VAL A 154 22.51 3.49 -13.90
N ARG A 155 21.80 2.52 -14.50
CA ARG A 155 22.36 1.19 -14.81
C ARG A 155 21.60 0.54 -15.97
N ALA A 156 22.33 -0.04 -16.89
CA ALA A 156 21.79 -0.85 -17.99
C ALA A 156 22.53 -2.19 -18.01
N VAL A 157 21.80 -3.29 -17.86
CA VAL A 157 22.28 -4.67 -17.97
C VAL A 157 21.18 -5.52 -18.63
N GLN A 158 21.50 -6.73 -19.07
CA GLN A 158 20.51 -7.62 -19.68
C GLN A 158 19.23 -7.71 -18.83
N GLY A 159 18.10 -7.40 -19.44
CA GLY A 159 16.76 -7.42 -18.81
C GLY A 159 16.43 -6.21 -17.95
N VAL A 160 17.40 -5.38 -17.54
CA VAL A 160 17.20 -4.31 -16.54
C VAL A 160 17.75 -2.96 -17.02
N LEU A 161 16.89 -1.94 -17.01
CA LEU A 161 17.26 -0.54 -17.22
C LEU A 161 16.80 0.27 -16.00
N ILE A 162 17.73 0.73 -15.18
CA ILE A 162 17.46 1.61 -14.05
C ILE A 162 17.79 3.04 -14.47
N VAL A 163 16.85 3.93 -14.26
CA VAL A 163 16.98 5.37 -14.62
C VAL A 163 16.54 6.24 -13.45
N GLU A 164 16.96 7.49 -13.49
CA GLU A 164 16.40 8.56 -12.67
C GLU A 164 15.36 9.31 -13.49
N THR A 165 14.11 9.37 -13.01
CA THR A 165 13.00 10.03 -13.67
C THR A 165 13.08 11.54 -13.51
N HIS A 166 12.30 12.31 -14.30
CA HIS A 166 12.14 13.76 -14.10
C HIS A 166 11.57 14.12 -12.73
N HIS A 167 10.86 13.19 -12.08
CA HIS A 167 10.36 13.35 -10.71
C HIS A 167 11.44 13.16 -9.64
N GLY A 168 12.63 12.62 -10.00
CA GLY A 168 13.71 12.29 -9.10
C GLY A 168 13.66 10.85 -8.55
N PHE A 169 12.74 10.01 -8.98
CA PHE A 169 12.71 8.60 -8.61
C PHE A 169 13.78 7.81 -9.35
N VAL A 170 14.48 6.94 -8.63
CA VAL A 170 15.40 5.96 -9.23
C VAL A 170 14.70 4.61 -9.28
N CYS A 171 14.26 4.21 -10.48
CA CYS A 171 13.46 3.01 -10.66
C CYS A 171 13.72 2.31 -12.00
N ALA A 172 13.17 1.12 -12.17
CA ALA A 172 13.23 0.39 -13.42
C ALA A 172 12.33 1.04 -14.48
N ASN A 173 12.86 1.17 -15.69
CA ASN A 173 12.14 1.64 -16.88
C ASN A 173 11.37 2.98 -16.68
N ALA A 174 11.79 3.85 -15.79
CA ALA A 174 11.10 5.11 -15.46
C ALA A 174 9.63 4.94 -15.03
N GLY A 175 9.22 3.78 -14.49
CA GLY A 175 7.81 3.48 -14.22
C GLY A 175 6.95 3.24 -15.48
N VAL A 176 7.57 3.12 -16.65
CA VAL A 176 6.87 2.77 -17.90
C VAL A 176 6.40 1.32 -17.82
N ASP A 177 5.11 1.10 -18.03
CA ASP A 177 4.48 -0.21 -17.86
C ASP A 177 3.57 -0.57 -19.04
N HIS A 178 3.61 -1.85 -19.44
CA HIS A 178 2.72 -2.47 -20.43
C HIS A 178 1.52 -3.20 -19.83
N SER A 179 1.54 -3.47 -18.54
CA SER A 179 0.56 -4.36 -17.92
C SER A 179 -0.81 -3.69 -17.75
N ASN A 180 -1.90 -4.46 -17.91
CA ASN A 180 -3.29 -4.01 -17.74
C ASN A 180 -3.69 -2.81 -18.63
N ILE A 181 -3.16 -2.75 -19.85
CA ILE A 181 -3.51 -1.76 -20.87
C ILE A 181 -3.99 -2.53 -22.11
N GLU A 182 -4.98 -1.99 -22.81
CA GLU A 182 -5.47 -2.56 -24.05
C GLU A 182 -4.46 -2.26 -25.18
N GLY A 183 -4.11 -3.31 -25.94
CA GLY A 183 -3.17 -3.23 -27.08
C GLY A 183 -1.74 -3.67 -26.74
N ASP A 184 -1.15 -4.44 -27.65
CA ASP A 184 0.20 -5.03 -27.47
C ASP A 184 1.34 -3.99 -27.62
N GLU A 185 1.06 -2.83 -28.18
CA GLU A 185 2.02 -1.76 -28.44
C GLU A 185 1.78 -0.49 -27.61
N THR A 186 1.00 -0.60 -26.54
CA THR A 186 0.62 0.54 -25.70
C THR A 186 1.32 0.49 -24.34
N VAL A 187 1.79 1.62 -23.85
CA VAL A 187 2.43 1.78 -22.54
C VAL A 187 1.84 2.94 -21.77
N THR A 188 1.86 2.87 -20.44
CA THR A 188 1.63 4.04 -19.58
C THR A 188 2.95 4.61 -19.08
N VAL A 189 2.98 5.92 -18.90
CA VAL A 189 4.04 6.65 -18.21
C VAL A 189 3.49 7.22 -16.90
N LEU A 190 4.36 7.63 -15.99
CA LEU A 190 3.95 8.25 -14.73
C LEU A 190 3.20 9.58 -14.99
N PRO A 191 2.25 9.98 -14.13
CA PRO A 191 1.65 11.31 -14.19
C PRO A 191 2.72 12.40 -14.14
N VAL A 192 2.57 13.45 -14.92
CA VAL A 192 3.57 14.53 -15.02
C VAL A 192 3.84 15.18 -13.65
N ASP A 193 2.80 15.38 -12.87
CA ASP A 193 2.88 15.87 -11.48
C ASP A 193 1.92 15.07 -10.60
N SER A 194 2.44 14.01 -10.00
CA SER A 194 1.65 13.10 -9.17
C SER A 194 1.14 13.72 -7.86
N ASP A 195 1.80 14.74 -7.29
CA ASP A 195 1.25 15.48 -6.15
C ASP A 195 0.03 16.31 -6.58
N ARG A 196 0.12 16.97 -7.73
CA ARG A 196 -1.01 17.70 -8.29
C ARG A 196 -2.19 16.78 -8.60
N SER A 197 -1.93 15.61 -9.16
CA SER A 197 -2.95 14.58 -9.38
C SER A 197 -3.60 14.13 -8.07
N ALA A 198 -2.79 13.91 -7.01
CA ALA A 198 -3.30 13.58 -5.69
C ALA A 198 -4.19 14.68 -5.09
N GLU A 199 -3.81 15.95 -5.24
CA GLU A 199 -4.63 17.09 -4.80
C GLU A 199 -5.98 17.15 -5.52
N ILE A 200 -6.00 16.94 -6.85
CA ILE A 200 -7.23 16.90 -7.64
C ILE A 200 -8.14 15.77 -7.15
N ILE A 201 -7.59 14.59 -6.93
CA ILE A 201 -8.33 13.43 -6.39
C ILE A 201 -8.88 13.75 -5.00
N LYS A 202 -8.06 14.34 -4.11
CA LYS A 202 -8.48 14.75 -2.76
C LYS A 202 -9.65 15.74 -2.81
N GLY A 203 -9.53 16.79 -3.62
CA GLY A 203 -10.57 17.80 -3.77
C GLY A 203 -11.89 17.23 -4.31
N ALA A 204 -11.83 16.38 -5.32
CA ALA A 204 -12.99 15.71 -5.89
C ALA A 204 -13.64 14.73 -4.89
N PHE A 205 -12.83 13.97 -4.15
CA PHE A 205 -13.30 13.06 -3.11
C PHE A 205 -14.00 13.80 -1.97
N LEU A 206 -13.38 14.88 -1.46
CA LEU A 206 -13.97 15.74 -0.44
C LEU A 206 -15.31 16.34 -0.89
N HIS A 207 -15.36 16.86 -2.11
CA HIS A 207 -16.59 17.41 -2.68
C HIS A 207 -17.73 16.39 -2.72
N ARG A 208 -17.40 15.12 -3.01
CA ARG A 208 -18.40 14.05 -3.16
C ARG A 208 -18.85 13.43 -1.85
N THR A 209 -17.96 13.34 -0.84
CA THR A 209 -18.19 12.61 0.42
C THR A 209 -18.33 13.53 1.63
N GLY A 210 -17.83 14.76 1.55
CA GLY A 210 -17.69 15.67 2.71
C GLY A 210 -16.64 15.20 3.73
N ARG A 211 -15.73 14.27 3.35
CA ARG A 211 -14.74 13.67 4.25
C ARG A 211 -13.33 14.17 3.96
N GLU A 212 -12.63 14.58 5.01
CA GLU A 212 -11.23 14.97 4.96
C GLU A 212 -10.33 13.74 5.01
N VAL A 213 -9.64 13.46 3.89
CA VAL A 213 -8.76 12.30 3.72
C VAL A 213 -7.39 12.73 3.19
N GLY A 214 -6.36 11.92 3.42
CA GLY A 214 -5.11 12.04 2.69
C GLY A 214 -5.12 11.12 1.46
N ILE A 215 -4.38 11.49 0.41
CA ILE A 215 -4.24 10.72 -0.82
C ILE A 215 -2.79 10.28 -1.00
N VAL A 216 -2.60 9.03 -1.38
CA VAL A 216 -1.32 8.45 -1.82
C VAL A 216 -1.51 7.90 -3.23
N ILE A 217 -0.75 8.37 -4.20
CA ILE A 217 -0.60 7.68 -5.49
C ILE A 217 0.60 6.76 -5.36
N SER A 218 0.41 5.47 -5.64
CA SER A 218 1.43 4.44 -5.45
C SER A 218 1.80 3.74 -6.75
N ASP A 219 3.06 3.34 -6.83
CA ASP A 219 3.56 2.48 -7.90
C ASP A 219 4.42 1.35 -7.34
N THR A 220 4.64 0.30 -8.13
CA THR A 220 5.35 -0.91 -7.72
C THR A 220 6.83 -0.82 -8.05
N PHE A 221 7.69 -0.67 -7.05
CA PHE A 221 9.13 -0.54 -7.22
C PHE A 221 9.88 -1.76 -6.73
N ASN A 222 10.90 -2.16 -7.49
CA ASN A 222 11.93 -3.08 -7.03
C ASN A 222 12.85 -2.39 -6.01
N ARG A 223 13.48 -3.17 -5.16
CA ARG A 223 14.37 -2.67 -4.09
C ARG A 223 15.79 -3.19 -4.26
N PRO A 224 16.82 -2.35 -4.07
CA PRO A 224 18.19 -2.83 -3.97
C PRO A 224 18.34 -3.89 -2.86
N TRP A 225 19.15 -4.92 -3.12
CA TRP A 225 19.54 -5.98 -2.16
C TRP A 225 18.40 -6.81 -1.55
N ARG A 226 17.19 -6.73 -2.06
CA ARG A 226 16.06 -7.55 -1.61
C ARG A 226 15.27 -8.07 -2.80
N GLU A 227 14.86 -9.33 -2.72
CA GLU A 227 13.90 -9.91 -3.66
C GLU A 227 12.49 -9.34 -3.45
N GLY A 228 11.72 -9.30 -4.51
CA GLY A 228 10.35 -8.81 -4.54
C GLY A 228 10.24 -7.31 -4.63
N SER A 229 9.16 -6.84 -5.21
CA SER A 229 8.75 -5.44 -5.27
C SER A 229 7.82 -5.08 -4.12
N ILE A 230 7.66 -3.80 -3.89
CA ILE A 230 6.69 -3.21 -2.95
C ILE A 230 6.05 -2.00 -3.60
N ASN A 231 4.88 -1.59 -3.15
CA ASN A 231 4.36 -0.28 -3.50
C ASN A 231 5.03 0.81 -2.69
N VAL A 232 5.37 1.89 -3.38
CA VAL A 232 5.91 3.11 -2.80
C VAL A 232 5.05 4.30 -3.22
N ALA A 233 5.05 5.35 -2.41
CA ALA A 233 4.35 6.58 -2.72
C ALA A 233 5.13 7.38 -3.78
N ILE A 234 4.45 7.74 -4.87
CA ILE A 234 4.99 8.59 -5.93
C ILE A 234 4.30 9.94 -6.03
N GLY A 235 3.18 10.12 -5.32
CA GLY A 235 2.43 11.37 -5.18
C GLY A 235 1.60 11.36 -3.91
N ILE A 236 1.46 12.51 -3.27
CA ILE A 236 0.73 12.66 -2.00
C ILE A 236 -0.08 13.93 -1.96
N ALA A 237 -1.16 13.95 -1.17
CA ALA A 237 -1.87 15.16 -0.83
C ALA A 237 -2.49 15.10 0.57
N GLY A 238 -2.41 16.20 1.30
CA GLY A 238 -3.14 16.47 2.54
C GLY A 238 -2.47 16.00 3.83
N PHE A 239 -1.31 15.32 3.78
CA PHE A 239 -0.65 14.81 4.98
C PHE A 239 0.87 14.82 4.87
N ASP A 240 1.57 14.81 6.02
CA ASP A 240 3.03 14.66 6.06
C ASP A 240 3.45 13.22 5.69
N PRO A 241 4.23 13.02 4.60
CA PRO A 241 4.65 11.70 4.17
C PRO A 241 5.67 11.04 5.11
N LEU A 242 6.26 11.81 6.02
CA LEU A 242 7.27 11.33 6.96
C LEU A 242 6.77 11.48 8.40
N GLN A 243 7.03 10.48 9.21
CA GLN A 243 6.90 10.58 10.66
C GLN A 243 8.29 10.77 11.26
N ASP A 244 8.57 11.99 11.70
CA ASP A 244 9.84 12.34 12.34
C ASP A 244 9.75 12.07 13.84
N LEU A 245 10.47 11.05 14.29
CA LEU A 245 10.53 10.64 15.71
C LEU A 245 11.78 11.16 16.41
N ARG A 246 12.62 11.94 15.72
CA ARG A 246 13.81 12.53 16.35
C ARG A 246 13.43 13.48 17.47
N GLY A 247 14.16 13.44 18.57
CA GLY A 247 13.87 14.20 19.79
C GLY A 247 12.78 13.57 20.68
N THR A 248 12.12 12.48 20.27
CA THR A 248 11.25 11.69 21.15
C THR A 248 12.07 10.69 21.96
N GLN A 249 11.52 10.16 23.05
CA GLN A 249 12.20 9.21 23.93
C GLN A 249 11.74 7.78 23.64
N ASP A 250 12.68 6.83 23.74
CA ASP A 250 12.39 5.40 23.75
C ASP A 250 11.87 4.95 25.14
N ASP A 251 11.53 3.65 25.29
CA ASP A 251 11.03 3.06 26.54
C ASP A 251 12.02 3.16 27.72
N PHE A 252 13.27 3.53 27.46
CA PHE A 252 14.33 3.71 28.46
C PHE A 252 14.71 5.19 28.64
N ASN A 253 13.88 6.14 28.17
CA ASN A 253 14.10 7.58 28.20
C ASN A 253 15.37 8.04 27.43
N ARG A 254 15.76 7.31 26.38
CA ARG A 254 16.85 7.73 25.50
C ARG A 254 16.27 8.46 24.30
N GLU A 255 16.84 9.60 23.97
CA GLU A 255 16.42 10.38 22.81
C GLU A 255 16.71 9.64 21.51
N MET A 256 15.70 9.53 20.64
CA MET A 256 15.84 8.99 19.28
C MET A 256 16.47 10.05 18.38
N ALA A 257 17.72 9.85 17.96
CA ALA A 257 18.48 10.83 17.20
C ALA A 257 18.25 10.76 15.67
N THR A 258 17.84 9.60 15.13
CA THR A 258 17.85 9.35 13.67
C THR A 258 16.56 8.76 13.12
N SER A 259 15.57 8.47 13.95
CA SER A 259 14.37 7.74 13.55
C SER A 259 13.41 8.63 12.77
N VAL A 260 13.36 8.42 11.46
CA VAL A 260 12.36 9.00 10.54
C VAL A 260 11.74 7.86 9.75
N VAL A 261 10.42 7.73 9.80
CA VAL A 261 9.66 6.67 9.14
C VAL A 261 9.01 7.23 7.88
N SER A 262 9.09 6.51 6.76
CA SER A 262 8.37 6.85 5.53
C SER A 262 6.92 6.38 5.63
N LEU A 263 6.08 7.18 6.26
CA LEU A 263 4.67 6.85 6.48
C LEU A 263 3.92 6.60 5.17
N ALA A 264 4.19 7.40 4.15
CA ALA A 264 3.53 7.26 2.86
C ALA A 264 3.87 5.93 2.16
N ASP A 265 5.13 5.46 2.27
CA ASP A 265 5.54 4.18 1.68
C ASP A 265 4.98 2.99 2.47
N GLU A 266 4.91 3.07 3.81
CA GLU A 266 4.27 2.04 4.63
C GLU A 266 2.78 1.91 4.31
N VAL A 267 2.09 3.03 4.13
CA VAL A 267 0.67 3.07 3.73
C VAL A 267 0.48 2.51 2.33
N ALA A 268 1.33 2.88 1.36
CA ALA A 268 1.30 2.34 0.00
C ALA A 268 1.51 0.81 0.00
N SER A 269 2.51 0.33 0.75
CA SER A 269 2.82 -1.10 0.87
C SER A 269 1.70 -1.88 1.57
N MET A 270 1.07 -1.30 2.59
CA MET A 270 -0.07 -1.92 3.27
C MET A 270 -1.28 -2.05 2.36
N ALA A 271 -1.58 -1.01 1.57
CA ALA A 271 -2.68 -1.03 0.61
C ALA A 271 -2.49 -2.10 -0.47
N GLN A 272 -1.25 -2.33 -0.92
CA GLN A 272 -0.94 -3.37 -1.92
C GLN A 272 -1.42 -4.76 -1.48
N LEU A 273 -1.40 -5.08 -0.19
CA LEU A 273 -1.85 -6.39 0.32
C LEU A 273 -3.31 -6.71 -0.03
N VAL A 274 -4.15 -5.68 -0.17
CA VAL A 274 -5.57 -5.82 -0.52
C VAL A 274 -5.88 -5.41 -1.97
N MET A 275 -5.06 -4.58 -2.59
CA MET A 275 -5.17 -4.21 -4.00
C MET A 275 -4.68 -5.35 -4.91
N GLY A 276 -3.53 -5.94 -4.57
CA GLY A 276 -2.88 -6.97 -5.38
C GLY A 276 -2.43 -6.46 -6.75
N GLU A 277 -1.85 -7.36 -7.57
CA GLU A 277 -1.37 -7.01 -8.93
C GLU A 277 -2.39 -7.32 -10.03
N ALA A 278 -3.31 -8.26 -9.80
CA ALA A 278 -4.23 -8.78 -10.81
C ALA A 278 -5.71 -8.74 -10.40
N GLY A 279 -6.02 -8.21 -9.22
CA GLY A 279 -7.37 -8.28 -8.63
C GLY A 279 -8.37 -7.26 -9.16
N ARG A 280 -7.98 -6.36 -10.06
CA ARG A 280 -8.81 -5.22 -10.52
C ARG A 280 -9.32 -4.34 -9.36
N VAL A 281 -8.50 -4.19 -8.32
CA VAL A 281 -8.76 -3.33 -7.15
C VAL A 281 -7.68 -2.23 -7.12
N PRO A 282 -7.81 -1.18 -7.94
CA PRO A 282 -6.75 -0.18 -8.08
C PRO A 282 -6.76 0.92 -7.00
N ALA A 283 -7.60 0.77 -5.96
CA ALA A 283 -7.63 1.69 -4.83
C ALA A 283 -8.00 0.99 -3.53
N ALA A 284 -7.53 1.55 -2.41
CA ALA A 284 -7.84 1.06 -1.07
C ALA A 284 -7.88 2.21 -0.05
N ILE A 285 -8.63 2.01 1.05
CA ILE A 285 -8.58 2.85 2.25
C ILE A 285 -7.59 2.23 3.23
N VAL A 286 -6.66 3.01 3.75
CA VAL A 286 -5.88 2.67 4.94
C VAL A 286 -6.40 3.53 6.10
N ARG A 287 -6.97 2.88 7.09
CA ARG A 287 -7.66 3.49 8.23
C ARG A 287 -6.93 3.24 9.53
N GLY A 288 -7.03 4.17 10.48
CA GLY A 288 -6.45 4.03 11.82
C GLY A 288 -5.00 4.49 11.92
N VAL A 289 -4.41 4.96 10.84
CA VAL A 289 -3.07 5.56 10.82
C VAL A 289 -3.13 6.97 11.41
N LYS A 290 -2.21 7.30 12.31
CA LYS A 290 -2.06 8.67 12.81
C LYS A 290 -1.11 9.44 11.90
N TRP A 291 -1.55 10.61 11.44
CA TRP A 291 -0.76 11.48 10.57
C TRP A 291 -1.04 12.95 10.83
N ASN A 292 -0.12 13.82 10.43
CA ASN A 292 -0.27 15.27 10.53
C ASN A 292 -0.82 15.81 9.20
N SER A 293 -1.90 16.57 9.26
CA SER A 293 -2.44 17.26 8.09
C SER A 293 -1.53 18.40 7.66
N GLY A 294 -1.50 18.68 6.37
CA GLY A 294 -0.74 19.80 5.80
C GLY A 294 -0.53 19.68 4.30
N ASP A 295 0.06 20.72 3.76
CA ASP A 295 0.46 20.79 2.36
C ASP A 295 1.93 20.34 2.23
N TYR A 296 2.12 19.11 1.83
CA TYR A 296 3.43 18.48 1.68
C TYR A 296 3.57 17.87 0.29
N SER A 297 4.81 17.67 -0.12
CA SER A 297 5.16 17.08 -1.42
C SER A 297 5.93 15.77 -1.25
N LYS A 298 5.79 14.86 -2.24
CA LYS A 298 6.59 13.66 -2.41
C LYS A 298 8.09 13.92 -2.40
N THR A 299 8.52 15.15 -2.70
CA THR A 299 9.95 15.52 -2.66
C THR A 299 10.57 15.31 -1.28
N ARG A 300 9.78 15.30 -0.20
CA ARG A 300 10.26 14.94 1.14
C ARG A 300 10.66 13.47 1.26
N LEU A 301 10.15 12.59 0.40
CA LEU A 301 10.54 11.17 0.35
C LEU A 301 11.85 10.97 -0.41
N LEU A 302 12.24 11.94 -1.26
CA LEU A 302 13.45 11.83 -2.05
C LEU A 302 14.68 12.23 -1.21
N ARG A 303 15.69 11.36 -1.22
CA ARG A 303 16.95 11.67 -0.55
C ARG A 303 17.69 12.76 -1.30
N PRO A 304 18.13 13.83 -0.64
CA PRO A 304 18.96 14.84 -1.28
C PRO A 304 20.25 14.23 -1.88
N ALA A 305 20.66 14.69 -3.05
CA ALA A 305 21.78 14.10 -3.79
C ALA A 305 23.10 14.05 -2.98
N ASN A 306 23.32 15.05 -2.11
CA ASN A 306 24.49 15.11 -1.23
C ASN A 306 24.42 14.13 -0.04
N GLN A 307 23.29 13.46 0.19
CA GLN A 307 23.07 12.45 1.21
C GLN A 307 22.87 11.05 0.61
N ASP A 308 22.89 10.93 -0.71
CA ASP A 308 22.73 9.66 -1.41
C ASP A 308 24.09 8.95 -1.47
N LEU A 309 24.15 7.77 -0.84
CA LEU A 309 25.38 6.95 -0.77
C LEU A 309 25.51 5.97 -1.95
N PHE A 310 24.54 5.95 -2.89
CA PHE A 310 24.44 4.94 -3.95
C PHE A 310 24.50 5.55 -5.36
N ARG A 311 24.71 6.84 -5.49
CA ARG A 311 24.92 7.57 -6.74
C ARG A 311 26.39 7.84 -7.00
#